data_9bef7658bada22a19d687317702b6865
#
_entry.id   9bef7658bada22a19d687317702b6865
#
_cell.length_a   1.000
_cell.length_b   1.000
_cell.length_c   1.000
_cell.angle_alpha   90.00
_cell.angle_beta   90.00
_cell.angle_gamma   90.00
#
_symmetry.space_group_name_H-M   'P 1'
#
loop_
_entity.id
_entity.type
_entity.pdbx_description
1 polymer ?
#
loop_
_entity_poly.entity_id
_entity_poly.type
_entity_poly.pdbx_seq_one_letter_code
_entity_poly.pdbx_strand_id
1 'polypeptide(L)'
;MEDTLKRNKIGVAGLALLGATSLVLAGCASSGGDTNTDDNSSGGTTTEVITTNGSEPQNPLIPTNTNETGGGKVVDSIFAGLISYKADGSVENDAAESITTDSPTQLTVKIRDGLKFTNGEAVTADSFIKAWNYGALASNKQNSSYFFEDIEGFSYEKDSELTGLKKVDDLTFTITLNKPASDFAQRLGYSAYAPLPSVAFDDMKAFGENPIGNGPYKLAKDGAWQHNVRIDLVVNEDYDGPRKPKNGGLDIVFYANPDGAYTDLLGGNLDVLDSIPDSALENYKTDLDGRSVNQPAAIFQSLTIPEWLDGFQTDEEGKLRRAAISHSINRDQITDVIFKGTRTPAKDFTSPVIDGWSDSVPGNDVLDYDPELAKELWDQANAIKPYSGKEFTISYNADGPHQAWVDAVSNSVSKVLGIKAVGKPFPDFATYLDARDNEKVDAFRSGWQADYPGLYNFLGPLYATGAGSNDGKYSDKKFDDLLAKGISETDEAARNSTLLEAQSVLFEDLPAIPLWYSNVNGGWADGVKNVEFGWNSVPLYYEITK
;
A
#
# COMPACT_ATOMS: atom_id res chain seq x y z
N MET A 1 24.37 -47.18 22.03
CA MET A 1 24.55 -48.00 20.82
C MET A 1 24.68 -46.99 19.70
N GLU A 2 25.83 -46.37 19.54
CA GLU A 2 27.03 -46.83 18.78
C GLU A 2 26.64 -47.50 17.48
N ASP A 3 26.99 -46.92 16.42
CA ASP A 3 28.11 -46.94 15.49
C ASP A 3 27.57 -46.60 14.08
N THR A 4 28.20 -46.01 13.12
CA THR A 4 29.60 -45.77 12.77
C THR A 4 29.68 -44.76 11.61
N LEU A 5 30.68 -43.92 11.67
CA LEU A 5 31.23 -43.09 10.61
C LEU A 5 31.75 -43.92 9.41
N LYS A 6 31.60 -43.42 8.18
CA LYS A 6 32.65 -43.63 7.16
C LYS A 6 32.81 -42.38 6.27
N ARG A 7 33.97 -41.74 6.44
CA ARG A 7 34.63 -40.82 5.50
C ARG A 7 35.09 -41.57 4.27
N ASN A 8 35.01 -40.98 3.10
CA ASN A 8 35.95 -41.21 2.03
C ASN A 8 36.39 -39.91 1.36
N LYS A 9 37.66 -39.62 1.49
CA LYS A 9 38.45 -38.66 0.72
C LYS A 9 39.06 -39.37 -0.49
N ILE A 10 39.10 -38.73 -1.64
CA ILE A 10 40.06 -38.89 -2.77
C ILE A 10 39.67 -37.75 -3.73
N GLY A 11 40.47 -36.88 -4.32
CA GLY A 11 41.91 -36.73 -4.46
C GLY A 11 42.11 -35.75 -5.61
N VAL A 12 43.04 -34.87 -5.44
CA VAL A 12 43.45 -33.76 -6.33
C VAL A 12 44.12 -34.33 -7.60
N ALA A 13 43.85 -33.72 -8.77
CA ALA A 13 44.84 -33.55 -9.82
C ALA A 13 44.44 -32.42 -10.77
N GLY A 14 45.30 -31.43 -10.84
CA GLY A 14 45.26 -30.31 -11.76
C GLY A 14 45.84 -30.63 -13.12
N LEU A 15 45.51 -29.80 -14.08
CA LEU A 15 46.37 -29.49 -15.23
C LEU A 15 46.03 -28.10 -15.78
N ALA A 16 47.04 -27.25 -15.74
CA ALA A 16 47.08 -25.97 -16.43
C ALA A 16 47.51 -26.20 -17.89
N LEU A 17 46.93 -25.48 -18.82
CA LEU A 17 47.59 -25.20 -20.11
C LEU A 17 47.23 -23.77 -20.59
N LEU A 18 48.31 -23.02 -20.81
CA LEU A 18 48.37 -21.71 -21.45
C LEU A 18 48.07 -21.81 -22.95
N GLY A 19 47.51 -20.74 -23.49
CA GLY A 19 47.45 -20.51 -24.92
C GLY A 19 47.13 -19.03 -25.22
N ALA A 20 48.19 -18.23 -25.37
CA ALA A 20 48.12 -16.82 -25.83
C ALA A 20 48.21 -16.77 -27.37
N THR A 21 47.68 -15.71 -27.92
CA THR A 21 48.01 -15.03 -29.21
C THR A 21 46.72 -14.53 -29.87
N SER A 22 46.58 -13.38 -30.49
CA SER A 22 47.42 -12.18 -30.75
C SER A 22 46.52 -11.04 -31.23
N LEU A 23 47.00 -9.83 -31.01
CA LEU A 23 46.47 -8.54 -31.51
C LEU A 23 46.39 -8.50 -33.06
N VAL A 24 45.39 -7.76 -33.56
CA VAL A 24 45.56 -6.87 -34.72
C VAL A 24 44.91 -5.53 -34.48
N LEU A 25 45.73 -4.50 -34.39
CA LEU A 25 45.38 -3.10 -34.54
C LEU A 25 45.18 -2.76 -36.03
N ALA A 26 44.20 -2.00 -36.33
CA ALA A 26 44.27 -1.06 -37.44
C ALA A 26 43.41 0.18 -37.10
N GLY A 27 44.07 1.26 -36.85
CA GLY A 27 43.55 2.61 -36.75
C GLY A 27 43.61 3.32 -38.08
N CYS A 28 42.88 4.44 -38.12
CA CYS A 28 43.13 5.71 -38.84
C CYS A 28 41.87 6.55 -38.55
N ALA A 29 41.89 7.58 -37.81
CA ALA A 29 42.41 8.91 -37.83
C ALA A 29 41.72 9.86 -38.87
N SER A 30 41.20 10.89 -38.30
CA SER A 30 41.11 12.33 -38.64
C SER A 30 39.68 12.76 -39.04
N SER A 31 39.13 13.86 -38.65
CA SER A 31 39.52 15.12 -38.04
C SER A 31 38.30 15.99 -37.93
N GLY A 32 38.20 16.73 -36.85
CA GLY A 32 37.89 18.16 -36.91
C GLY A 32 36.44 18.61 -36.82
N GLY A 33 36.13 19.23 -35.68
CA GLY A 33 35.47 20.55 -35.69
C GLY A 33 34.02 20.59 -35.29
N ASP A 34 33.84 21.10 -34.16
CA ASP A 34 33.00 22.18 -33.67
C ASP A 34 31.94 21.80 -32.64
N THR A 35 32.21 22.40 -31.50
CA THR A 35 31.34 22.62 -30.37
C THR A 35 30.00 23.25 -30.77
N ASN A 36 28.90 22.57 -30.41
CA ASN A 36 27.68 23.23 -29.96
C ASN A 36 27.10 22.41 -28.81
N THR A 37 27.21 22.95 -27.63
CA THR A 37 26.44 22.58 -26.48
C THR A 37 25.01 23.07 -26.67
N ASP A 38 24.13 22.20 -27.14
CA ASP A 38 22.70 22.33 -26.91
C ASP A 38 22.30 21.28 -25.87
N ASP A 39 22.15 21.78 -24.66
CA ASP A 39 21.50 21.09 -23.54
C ASP A 39 20.00 20.95 -23.88
N ASN A 40 19.67 19.92 -24.63
CA ASN A 40 18.30 19.52 -24.87
C ASN A 40 18.11 18.15 -24.20
N SER A 41 17.78 18.17 -22.90
CA SER A 41 17.36 16.97 -22.18
C SER A 41 15.98 16.51 -22.67
N SER A 42 15.93 15.96 -23.88
CA SER A 42 14.83 15.12 -24.29
C SER A 42 15.02 13.77 -23.59
N GLY A 43 14.12 13.43 -22.66
CA GLY A 43 14.08 12.13 -22.03
C GLY A 43 13.93 11.03 -23.10
N GLY A 44 15.04 10.48 -23.54
CA GLY A 44 15.08 9.38 -24.49
C GLY A 44 14.67 8.09 -23.80
N THR A 45 13.86 7.27 -24.45
CA THR A 45 13.57 5.89 -24.03
C THR A 45 14.86 5.07 -24.09
N THR A 46 15.25 4.40 -23.02
CA THR A 46 16.37 3.46 -23.02
C THR A 46 15.87 2.05 -23.30
N THR A 47 16.74 1.16 -23.76
CA THR A 47 16.41 -0.26 -23.95
C THR A 47 16.84 -1.13 -22.75
N GLU A 48 17.33 -0.50 -21.69
CA GLU A 48 17.85 -1.21 -20.52
C GLU A 48 16.70 -1.63 -19.60
N VAL A 49 16.78 -2.86 -19.09
CA VAL A 49 15.83 -3.43 -18.13
C VAL A 49 16.17 -2.94 -16.75
N ILE A 50 15.17 -2.49 -16.00
CA ILE A 50 15.31 -2.06 -14.60
C ILE A 50 15.11 -3.26 -13.69
N THR A 51 16.03 -3.48 -12.75
CA THR A 51 15.91 -4.50 -11.71
C THR A 51 15.40 -3.88 -10.42
N THR A 52 14.40 -4.49 -9.78
CA THR A 52 13.85 -4.04 -8.50
C THR A 52 13.61 -5.20 -7.56
N ASN A 53 13.58 -4.93 -6.25
CA ASN A 53 13.20 -5.93 -5.28
C ASN A 53 11.69 -6.20 -5.29
N GLY A 54 11.32 -7.41 -4.92
CA GLY A 54 9.95 -7.84 -4.71
C GLY A 54 9.88 -9.00 -3.72
N SER A 55 8.68 -9.50 -3.53
CA SER A 55 8.41 -10.75 -2.82
C SER A 55 7.56 -11.65 -3.71
N GLU A 56 7.63 -12.95 -3.44
CA GLU A 56 6.77 -13.93 -4.14
C GLU A 56 5.29 -13.54 -3.97
N PRO A 57 4.51 -13.38 -5.07
CA PRO A 57 3.07 -13.18 -4.99
C PRO A 57 2.39 -14.32 -4.22
N GLN A 58 1.50 -13.97 -3.29
CA GLN A 58 0.82 -14.97 -2.45
C GLN A 58 -0.26 -15.74 -3.21
N ASN A 59 -0.80 -15.16 -4.25
CA ASN A 59 -1.88 -15.71 -5.06
C ASN A 59 -1.52 -15.63 -6.55
N PRO A 60 -2.20 -16.41 -7.42
CA PRO A 60 -2.16 -16.17 -8.86
C PRO A 60 -2.47 -14.72 -9.19
N LEU A 61 -1.81 -14.17 -10.21
CA LEU A 61 -1.84 -12.76 -10.60
C LEU A 61 -3.19 -12.39 -11.25
N ILE A 62 -4.24 -12.46 -10.46
CA ILE A 62 -5.61 -12.09 -10.82
C ILE A 62 -5.92 -10.76 -10.13
N PRO A 63 -6.28 -9.69 -10.85
CA PRO A 63 -6.50 -8.36 -10.26
C PRO A 63 -7.46 -8.36 -9.05
N THR A 64 -8.54 -9.12 -9.11
CA THR A 64 -9.51 -9.21 -8.01
C THR A 64 -9.10 -10.13 -6.86
N ASN A 65 -8.00 -10.89 -7.00
CA ASN A 65 -7.50 -11.81 -5.96
C ASN A 65 -6.13 -11.40 -5.38
N THR A 66 -5.53 -10.35 -5.91
CA THR A 66 -4.23 -9.84 -5.49
C THR A 66 -4.44 -8.60 -4.63
N ASN A 67 -4.18 -8.72 -3.32
CA ASN A 67 -4.35 -7.64 -2.34
C ASN A 67 -3.11 -7.46 -1.43
N GLU A 68 -1.97 -8.00 -1.84
CA GLU A 68 -0.68 -7.86 -1.15
C GLU A 68 0.36 -7.20 -2.06
N THR A 69 1.40 -6.59 -1.46
CA THR A 69 2.34 -5.71 -2.16
C THR A 69 3.14 -6.41 -3.26
N GLY A 70 3.56 -7.67 -3.03
CA GLY A 70 4.40 -8.40 -3.99
C GLY A 70 3.69 -8.65 -5.32
N GLY A 71 2.48 -9.24 -5.25
CA GLY A 71 1.64 -9.46 -6.42
C GLY A 71 1.07 -8.16 -6.99
N GLY A 72 0.72 -7.18 -6.12
CA GLY A 72 0.20 -5.87 -6.52
C GLY A 72 1.14 -5.14 -7.48
N LYS A 73 2.44 -5.08 -7.20
CA LYS A 73 3.44 -4.48 -8.10
C LYS A 73 3.43 -5.08 -9.50
N VAL A 74 3.25 -6.41 -9.59
CA VAL A 74 3.19 -7.11 -10.88
C VAL A 74 1.88 -6.81 -11.59
N VAL A 75 0.75 -6.95 -10.88
CA VAL A 75 -0.59 -6.70 -11.45
C VAL A 75 -0.70 -5.26 -11.97
N ASP A 76 -0.24 -4.27 -11.20
CA ASP A 76 -0.26 -2.86 -11.63
C ASP A 76 0.66 -2.58 -12.82
N SER A 77 1.72 -3.38 -12.99
CA SER A 77 2.61 -3.28 -14.15
C SER A 77 2.01 -3.87 -15.42
N ILE A 78 1.21 -4.95 -15.33
CA ILE A 78 0.70 -5.68 -16.50
C ILE A 78 -0.75 -5.35 -16.86
N PHE A 79 -1.49 -4.68 -15.96
CA PHE A 79 -2.87 -4.24 -16.24
C PHE A 79 -2.98 -2.72 -16.20
N ALA A 80 -3.89 -2.19 -16.99
CA ALA A 80 -4.34 -0.80 -16.97
C ALA A 80 -5.83 -0.76 -16.62
N GLY A 81 -6.15 -0.09 -15.51
CA GLY A 81 -7.50 0.21 -15.10
C GLY A 81 -8.11 1.37 -15.89
N LEU A 82 -9.27 1.85 -15.47
CA LEU A 82 -9.93 3.01 -16.08
C LEU A 82 -9.14 4.30 -15.87
N ILE A 83 -8.57 4.45 -14.69
CA ILE A 83 -7.68 5.55 -14.30
C ILE A 83 -6.38 4.99 -13.73
N SER A 84 -5.36 5.83 -13.64
CA SER A 84 -4.12 5.58 -12.91
C SER A 84 -3.86 6.71 -11.90
N TYR A 85 -2.97 6.47 -10.95
CA TYR A 85 -2.55 7.45 -9.96
C TYR A 85 -1.15 7.96 -10.27
N LYS A 86 -0.97 9.28 -10.16
CA LYS A 86 0.35 9.92 -10.20
C LYS A 86 1.08 9.74 -8.88
N ALA A 87 2.33 10.19 -8.83
CA ALA A 87 3.14 10.11 -7.61
C ALA A 87 2.48 10.79 -6.40
N ASP A 88 1.80 11.90 -6.62
CA ASP A 88 1.10 12.67 -5.59
C ASP A 88 -0.31 12.15 -5.24
N GLY A 89 -0.74 11.02 -5.84
CA GLY A 89 -2.07 10.44 -5.66
C GLY A 89 -3.16 11.08 -6.52
N SER A 90 -2.87 12.15 -7.26
CA SER A 90 -3.86 12.69 -8.21
C SER A 90 -4.16 11.68 -9.31
N VAL A 91 -5.43 11.69 -9.77
CA VAL A 91 -5.91 10.73 -10.77
C VAL A 91 -5.73 11.25 -12.18
N GLU A 92 -5.50 10.33 -13.12
CA GLU A 92 -5.56 10.60 -14.55
C GLU A 92 -6.21 9.43 -15.29
N ASN A 93 -6.89 9.73 -16.41
CA ASN A 93 -7.50 8.67 -17.21
C ASN A 93 -6.43 7.77 -17.84
N ASP A 94 -6.61 6.45 -17.75
CA ASP A 94 -5.76 5.46 -18.41
C ASP A 94 -6.56 4.76 -19.53
N ALA A 95 -7.31 3.70 -19.24
CA ALA A 95 -8.18 3.09 -20.25
C ALA A 95 -9.47 3.89 -20.49
N ALA A 96 -9.90 4.76 -19.56
CA ALA A 96 -11.05 5.62 -19.78
C ALA A 96 -10.72 6.81 -20.71
N GLU A 97 -11.61 7.10 -21.64
CA GLU A 97 -11.67 8.40 -22.31
C GLU A 97 -12.28 9.45 -21.37
N SER A 98 -13.35 9.05 -20.66
CA SER A 98 -13.99 9.88 -19.64
C SER A 98 -14.74 9.05 -18.63
N ILE A 99 -14.82 9.58 -17.40
CA ILE A 99 -15.69 9.09 -16.32
C ILE A 99 -16.51 10.29 -15.85
N THR A 100 -17.84 10.20 -15.97
CA THR A 100 -18.76 11.26 -15.56
C THR A 100 -19.55 10.76 -14.36
N THR A 101 -19.49 11.50 -13.26
CA THR A 101 -20.38 11.29 -12.10
C THR A 101 -21.69 12.01 -12.36
N ASP A 102 -22.70 11.27 -12.85
CA ASP A 102 -24.00 11.81 -13.24
C ASP A 102 -24.83 12.19 -11.99
N SER A 103 -24.61 11.46 -10.90
CA SER A 103 -25.17 11.70 -9.56
C SER A 103 -24.33 10.96 -8.51
N PRO A 104 -24.53 11.18 -7.20
CA PRO A 104 -23.79 10.43 -6.15
C PRO A 104 -23.93 8.92 -6.21
N THR A 105 -24.88 8.40 -7.00
CA THR A 105 -25.15 6.96 -7.17
C THR A 105 -25.02 6.48 -8.61
N GLN A 106 -24.60 7.32 -9.54
CA GLN A 106 -24.53 6.92 -10.96
C GLN A 106 -23.32 7.53 -11.65
N LEU A 107 -22.58 6.68 -12.35
CA LEU A 107 -21.45 7.06 -13.19
C LEU A 107 -21.65 6.52 -14.61
N THR A 108 -21.17 7.29 -15.58
CA THR A 108 -21.02 6.83 -16.97
C THR A 108 -19.55 6.77 -17.32
N VAL A 109 -19.10 5.61 -17.79
CA VAL A 109 -17.71 5.35 -18.20
C VAL A 109 -17.68 5.22 -19.72
N LYS A 110 -16.77 5.97 -20.36
CA LYS A 110 -16.42 5.82 -21.76
C LYS A 110 -14.97 5.35 -21.88
N ILE A 111 -14.73 4.22 -22.54
CA ILE A 111 -13.41 3.62 -22.77
C ILE A 111 -12.80 4.24 -24.04
N ARG A 112 -11.48 4.45 -24.06
CA ARG A 112 -10.75 4.87 -25.27
C ARG A 112 -10.86 3.80 -26.36
N ASP A 113 -11.09 4.23 -27.57
CA ASP A 113 -11.13 3.33 -28.74
C ASP A 113 -9.73 2.79 -29.09
N GLY A 114 -9.69 1.57 -29.61
CA GLY A 114 -8.47 0.93 -30.13
C GLY A 114 -7.59 0.23 -29.09
N LEU A 115 -7.94 0.26 -27.80
CA LEU A 115 -7.20 -0.45 -26.75
C LEU A 115 -7.26 -1.96 -26.93
N LYS A 116 -6.15 -2.65 -26.62
CA LYS A 116 -6.03 -4.10 -26.78
C LYS A 116 -5.32 -4.74 -25.58
N PHE A 117 -5.69 -5.96 -25.31
CA PHE A 117 -4.87 -6.87 -24.52
C PHE A 117 -3.67 -7.37 -25.33
N THR A 118 -2.65 -7.89 -24.65
CA THR A 118 -1.41 -8.38 -25.29
C THR A 118 -1.59 -9.60 -26.19
N ASN A 119 -2.78 -10.25 -26.17
CA ASN A 119 -3.17 -11.27 -27.15
C ASN A 119 -3.89 -10.71 -28.40
N GLY A 120 -4.06 -9.38 -28.48
CA GLY A 120 -4.73 -8.69 -29.59
C GLY A 120 -6.25 -8.55 -29.44
N GLU A 121 -6.87 -9.11 -28.41
CA GLU A 121 -8.30 -8.92 -28.10
C GLU A 121 -8.57 -7.44 -27.73
N ALA A 122 -9.67 -6.88 -28.22
CA ALA A 122 -10.05 -5.50 -27.92
C ALA A 122 -10.50 -5.36 -26.45
N VAL A 123 -10.09 -4.27 -25.79
CA VAL A 123 -10.62 -3.88 -24.48
C VAL A 123 -11.95 -3.17 -24.68
N THR A 124 -13.02 -3.71 -24.11
CA THR A 124 -14.40 -3.23 -24.26
C THR A 124 -15.12 -3.12 -22.92
N ALA A 125 -16.33 -2.58 -22.92
CA ALA A 125 -17.19 -2.57 -21.74
C ALA A 125 -17.39 -3.97 -21.14
N ASP A 126 -17.51 -5.02 -22.01
CA ASP A 126 -17.62 -6.40 -21.54
C ASP A 126 -16.37 -6.88 -20.79
N SER A 127 -15.18 -6.38 -21.12
CA SER A 127 -13.92 -6.74 -20.44
C SER A 127 -13.94 -6.31 -18.97
N PHE A 128 -14.53 -5.15 -18.68
CA PHE A 128 -14.71 -4.64 -17.31
C PHE A 128 -15.90 -5.32 -16.62
N ILE A 129 -17.07 -5.33 -17.24
CA ILE A 129 -18.30 -5.86 -16.64
C ILE A 129 -18.14 -7.33 -16.23
N LYS A 130 -17.54 -8.16 -17.09
CA LYS A 130 -17.30 -9.58 -16.78
C LYS A 130 -16.26 -9.76 -15.69
N ALA A 131 -15.16 -9.00 -15.72
CA ALA A 131 -14.11 -9.06 -14.70
C ALA A 131 -14.66 -8.69 -13.31
N TRP A 132 -15.43 -7.60 -13.22
CA TRP A 132 -16.01 -7.15 -11.96
C TRP A 132 -17.09 -8.10 -11.43
N ASN A 133 -17.95 -8.64 -12.32
CA ASN A 133 -18.88 -9.69 -11.92
C ASN A 133 -18.15 -10.93 -11.39
N TYR A 134 -17.05 -11.36 -12.04
CA TYR A 134 -16.25 -12.48 -11.54
C TYR A 134 -15.69 -12.19 -10.15
N GLY A 135 -15.15 -10.97 -9.94
CA GLY A 135 -14.62 -10.53 -8.66
C GLY A 135 -15.66 -10.44 -7.53
N ALA A 136 -16.90 -10.11 -7.90
CA ALA A 136 -18.01 -9.91 -6.97
C ALA A 136 -18.71 -11.21 -6.55
N LEU A 137 -18.64 -12.30 -7.34
CA LEU A 137 -19.34 -13.55 -7.02
C LEU A 137 -18.81 -14.19 -5.74
N ALA A 138 -19.67 -14.40 -4.76
CA ALA A 138 -19.34 -14.97 -3.46
C ALA A 138 -18.64 -16.34 -3.57
N SER A 139 -19.04 -17.19 -4.53
CA SER A 139 -18.44 -18.51 -4.76
C SER A 139 -16.99 -18.43 -5.26
N ASN A 140 -16.59 -17.35 -5.92
CA ASN A 140 -15.23 -17.17 -6.43
C ASN A 140 -14.22 -16.76 -5.35
N LYS A 141 -14.69 -16.32 -4.17
CA LYS A 141 -13.88 -16.01 -2.98
C LYS A 141 -12.68 -15.11 -3.29
N GLN A 142 -12.91 -14.07 -4.09
CA GLN A 142 -11.86 -13.14 -4.46
C GLN A 142 -11.53 -12.21 -3.28
N ASN A 143 -10.25 -12.03 -2.95
CA ASN A 143 -9.80 -11.27 -1.79
C ASN A 143 -10.23 -9.79 -1.84
N SER A 144 -10.36 -9.22 -3.03
CA SER A 144 -10.76 -7.83 -3.26
C SER A 144 -12.24 -7.67 -3.62
N SER A 145 -13.09 -8.68 -3.32
CA SER A 145 -14.52 -8.62 -3.66
C SER A 145 -15.27 -7.46 -3.01
N TYR A 146 -14.80 -6.99 -1.85
CA TYR A 146 -15.40 -5.86 -1.11
C TYR A 146 -15.37 -4.53 -1.89
N PHE A 147 -14.48 -4.36 -2.88
CA PHE A 147 -14.48 -3.18 -3.74
C PHE A 147 -15.77 -3.02 -4.55
N PHE A 148 -16.52 -4.10 -4.75
CA PHE A 148 -17.77 -4.09 -5.50
C PHE A 148 -19.01 -3.93 -4.62
N GLU A 149 -18.87 -3.86 -3.29
CA GLU A 149 -20.01 -3.86 -2.35
C GLU A 149 -20.98 -2.69 -2.54
N ASP A 150 -20.48 -1.56 -3.02
CA ASP A 150 -21.30 -0.39 -3.30
C ASP A 150 -22.06 -0.46 -4.64
N ILE A 151 -21.75 -1.42 -5.52
CA ILE A 151 -22.43 -1.59 -6.80
C ILE A 151 -23.74 -2.34 -6.60
N GLU A 152 -24.85 -1.84 -7.18
CA GLU A 152 -26.14 -2.47 -7.09
C GLU A 152 -26.09 -3.93 -7.56
N GLY A 153 -26.64 -4.85 -6.76
CA GLY A 153 -26.64 -6.29 -7.01
C GLY A 153 -25.58 -7.09 -6.27
N PHE A 154 -24.60 -6.47 -5.63
CA PHE A 154 -23.58 -7.16 -4.84
C PHE A 154 -24.18 -7.93 -3.64
N SER A 155 -23.58 -9.09 -3.31
CA SER A 155 -23.95 -9.87 -2.13
C SER A 155 -22.76 -10.68 -1.59
N TYR A 156 -22.48 -10.58 -0.30
CA TYR A 156 -21.53 -11.46 0.39
C TYR A 156 -22.06 -12.88 0.65
N GLU A 157 -23.39 -13.05 0.67
CA GLU A 157 -24.02 -14.30 1.12
C GLU A 157 -24.24 -15.31 0.01
N LYS A 158 -24.39 -14.84 -1.23
CA LYS A 158 -24.75 -15.67 -2.40
C LYS A 158 -24.22 -15.08 -3.69
N ASP A 159 -24.06 -15.92 -4.69
CA ASP A 159 -23.77 -15.46 -6.03
C ASP A 159 -24.88 -14.56 -6.54
N SER A 160 -24.48 -13.37 -6.96
CA SER A 160 -25.35 -12.35 -7.50
C SER A 160 -24.60 -11.54 -8.54
N GLU A 161 -25.24 -11.25 -9.66
CA GLU A 161 -24.69 -10.35 -10.66
C GLU A 161 -24.78 -8.89 -10.18
N LEU A 162 -23.79 -8.11 -10.55
CA LEU A 162 -23.78 -6.65 -10.33
C LEU A 162 -24.78 -6.00 -11.28
N THR A 163 -26.04 -5.95 -10.89
CA THR A 163 -27.15 -5.38 -11.69
C THR A 163 -26.99 -3.91 -11.98
N GLY A 164 -26.13 -3.21 -11.21
CA GLY A 164 -25.74 -1.82 -11.42
C GLY A 164 -24.83 -1.62 -12.63
N LEU A 165 -24.21 -2.68 -13.17
CA LEU A 165 -23.37 -2.57 -14.37
C LEU A 165 -24.20 -2.78 -15.63
N LYS A 166 -24.25 -1.78 -16.51
CA LYS A 166 -25.02 -1.87 -17.76
C LYS A 166 -24.20 -1.43 -18.95
N LYS A 167 -24.01 -2.33 -19.90
CA LYS A 167 -23.42 -2.00 -21.19
C LYS A 167 -24.38 -1.10 -21.97
N VAL A 168 -23.87 0.04 -22.44
CA VAL A 168 -24.59 0.95 -23.35
C VAL A 168 -24.21 0.62 -24.80
N ASP A 169 -22.90 0.51 -25.05
CA ASP A 169 -22.30 0.06 -26.32
C ASP A 169 -20.95 -0.62 -26.02
N ASP A 170 -20.16 -0.93 -27.05
CA ASP A 170 -18.88 -1.64 -26.87
C ASP A 170 -17.84 -0.83 -26.09
N LEU A 171 -17.92 0.49 -26.08
CA LEU A 171 -16.98 1.37 -25.39
C LEU A 171 -17.62 2.14 -24.24
N THR A 172 -18.90 1.94 -23.95
CA THR A 172 -19.62 2.72 -22.93
C THR A 172 -20.43 1.79 -22.01
N PHE A 173 -20.28 2.01 -20.71
CA PHE A 173 -21.12 1.35 -19.69
C PHE A 173 -21.44 2.31 -18.54
N THR A 174 -22.50 2.00 -17.81
CA THR A 174 -22.89 2.76 -16.60
C THR A 174 -22.70 1.92 -15.36
N ILE A 175 -22.45 2.60 -14.25
CA ILE A 175 -22.32 2.04 -12.91
C ILE A 175 -23.40 2.68 -12.05
N THR A 176 -24.30 1.86 -11.48
CA THR A 176 -25.29 2.30 -10.50
C THR A 176 -24.90 1.76 -9.13
N LEU A 177 -24.80 2.65 -8.13
CA LEU A 177 -24.44 2.33 -6.77
C LEU A 177 -25.69 2.17 -5.90
N ASN A 178 -25.63 1.29 -4.90
CA ASN A 178 -26.72 1.05 -3.95
C ASN A 178 -26.85 2.17 -2.87
N LYS A 179 -25.80 2.99 -2.71
CA LYS A 179 -25.76 4.17 -1.82
C LYS A 179 -24.86 5.25 -2.43
N PRO A 180 -24.97 6.52 -2.00
CA PRO A 180 -24.05 7.55 -2.44
C PRO A 180 -22.58 7.21 -2.14
N ALA A 181 -21.70 7.38 -3.14
CA ALA A 181 -20.27 7.27 -3.02
C ALA A 181 -19.59 8.17 -4.05
N SER A 182 -19.54 9.46 -3.78
CA SER A 182 -19.00 10.46 -4.72
C SER A 182 -17.49 10.33 -4.97
N ASP A 183 -16.78 9.59 -4.12
CA ASP A 183 -15.37 9.21 -4.30
C ASP A 183 -15.19 7.94 -5.14
N PHE A 184 -16.28 7.29 -5.60
CA PHE A 184 -16.21 6.02 -6.32
C PHE A 184 -15.36 6.11 -7.59
N ALA A 185 -15.37 7.25 -8.28
CA ALA A 185 -14.53 7.47 -9.45
C ALA A 185 -13.02 7.37 -9.12
N GLN A 186 -12.60 7.82 -7.93
CA GLN A 186 -11.20 7.71 -7.49
C GLN A 186 -10.80 6.26 -7.21
N ARG A 187 -11.73 5.40 -6.81
CA ARG A 187 -11.46 3.97 -6.52
C ARG A 187 -11.16 3.16 -7.78
N LEU A 188 -11.59 3.63 -8.96
CA LEU A 188 -11.47 2.91 -10.23
C LEU A 188 -10.03 2.77 -10.76
N GLY A 189 -9.04 3.33 -10.06
CA GLY A 189 -7.61 3.12 -10.29
C GLY A 189 -7.04 1.93 -9.54
N TYR A 190 -7.75 1.37 -8.55
CA TYR A 190 -7.29 0.19 -7.84
C TYR A 190 -7.36 -1.05 -8.74
N SER A 191 -6.38 -1.94 -8.60
CA SER A 191 -6.22 -3.10 -9.48
C SER A 191 -7.45 -4.01 -9.57
N ALA A 192 -8.27 -4.12 -8.52
CA ALA A 192 -9.51 -4.91 -8.53
C ALA A 192 -10.46 -4.51 -9.67
N TYR A 193 -10.41 -3.26 -10.13
CA TYR A 193 -11.22 -2.74 -11.23
C TYR A 193 -10.59 -2.91 -12.63
N ALA A 194 -9.47 -3.61 -12.76
CA ALA A 194 -8.85 -3.88 -14.04
C ALA A 194 -9.74 -4.75 -14.95
N PRO A 195 -9.66 -4.59 -16.28
CA PRO A 195 -10.36 -5.43 -17.23
C PRO A 195 -9.67 -6.77 -17.41
N LEU A 196 -10.40 -7.79 -17.84
CA LEU A 196 -9.87 -9.10 -18.22
C LEU A 196 -10.26 -9.48 -19.64
N PRO A 197 -9.35 -10.14 -20.40
CA PRO A 197 -9.68 -10.71 -21.71
C PRO A 197 -10.61 -11.94 -21.55
N SER A 198 -11.34 -12.28 -22.61
CA SER A 198 -12.30 -13.38 -22.59
C SER A 198 -11.70 -14.72 -22.19
N VAL A 199 -10.44 -14.98 -22.59
CA VAL A 199 -9.72 -16.22 -22.29
C VAL A 199 -9.44 -16.43 -20.79
N ALA A 200 -9.48 -15.39 -19.98
CA ALA A 200 -9.30 -15.50 -18.53
C ALA A 200 -10.38 -16.37 -17.87
N PHE A 201 -11.60 -16.34 -18.41
CA PHE A 201 -12.75 -17.05 -17.86
C PHE A 201 -12.82 -18.53 -18.26
N ASP A 202 -11.94 -19.00 -19.14
CA ASP A 202 -11.84 -20.43 -19.51
C ASP A 202 -11.18 -21.23 -18.37
N ASP A 203 -10.09 -20.69 -17.79
CA ASP A 203 -9.40 -21.23 -16.61
C ASP A 203 -8.68 -20.09 -15.88
N MET A 204 -9.36 -19.47 -14.93
CA MET A 204 -8.86 -18.31 -14.20
C MET A 204 -7.58 -18.62 -13.42
N LYS A 205 -7.43 -19.84 -12.90
CA LYS A 205 -6.23 -20.22 -12.16
C LYS A 205 -5.01 -20.31 -13.09
N ALA A 206 -5.16 -20.98 -14.23
CA ALA A 206 -4.09 -21.05 -15.23
C ALA A 206 -3.78 -19.66 -15.82
N PHE A 207 -4.81 -18.83 -16.00
CA PHE A 207 -4.63 -17.44 -16.42
C PHE A 207 -3.76 -16.65 -15.42
N GLY A 208 -4.01 -16.78 -14.11
CA GLY A 208 -3.25 -16.08 -13.09
C GLY A 208 -1.76 -16.45 -13.00
N GLU A 209 -1.36 -17.64 -13.52
CA GLU A 209 0.04 -18.02 -13.63
C GLU A 209 0.73 -17.40 -14.86
N ASN A 210 -0.04 -17.04 -15.88
CA ASN A 210 0.48 -16.44 -17.12
C ASN A 210 -0.50 -15.39 -17.66
N PRO A 211 -0.72 -14.29 -16.92
CA PRO A 211 -1.77 -13.33 -17.24
C PRO A 211 -1.51 -12.57 -18.54
N ILE A 212 -2.61 -12.29 -19.23
CA ILE A 212 -2.68 -11.47 -20.45
C ILE A 212 -3.30 -10.14 -20.06
N GLY A 213 -2.48 -9.10 -19.93
CA GLY A 213 -2.91 -7.77 -19.54
C GLY A 213 -3.03 -6.80 -20.69
N ASN A 214 -3.35 -5.55 -20.34
CA ASN A 214 -3.47 -4.40 -21.25
C ASN A 214 -2.60 -3.23 -20.75
N GLY A 215 -1.72 -3.45 -19.79
CA GLY A 215 -0.91 -2.42 -19.12
C GLY A 215 0.41 -2.13 -19.81
N PRO A 216 1.27 -1.30 -19.17
CA PRO A 216 2.55 -0.84 -19.73
C PRO A 216 3.57 -1.96 -19.98
N TYR A 217 3.51 -3.03 -19.21
CA TYR A 217 4.39 -4.20 -19.35
C TYR A 217 3.57 -5.47 -19.57
N LYS A 218 4.26 -6.53 -19.96
CA LYS A 218 3.74 -7.90 -20.10
C LYS A 218 4.80 -8.90 -19.68
N LEU A 219 4.41 -10.12 -19.33
CA LEU A 219 5.36 -11.20 -19.09
C LEU A 219 6.28 -11.38 -20.31
N ALA A 220 7.58 -11.53 -20.06
CA ALA A 220 8.59 -11.64 -21.14
C ALA A 220 8.36 -12.89 -22.02
N LYS A 221 7.82 -13.96 -21.44
CA LYS A 221 7.49 -15.24 -22.08
C LYS A 221 6.66 -16.09 -21.14
N ASP A 222 6.13 -17.19 -21.64
CA ASP A 222 5.54 -18.24 -20.79
C ASP A 222 6.59 -18.72 -19.77
N GLY A 223 6.20 -18.78 -18.47
CA GLY A 223 7.08 -19.11 -17.37
C GLY A 223 8.09 -18.02 -17.00
N ALA A 224 7.81 -16.76 -17.36
CA ALA A 224 8.57 -15.60 -16.88
C ALA A 224 8.43 -15.39 -15.36
N TRP A 225 7.34 -15.85 -14.77
CA TRP A 225 7.23 -15.98 -13.32
C TRP A 225 7.97 -17.25 -12.86
N GLN A 226 9.18 -17.04 -12.37
CA GLN A 226 10.01 -18.07 -11.77
C GLN A 226 9.78 -18.05 -10.25
N HIS A 227 8.89 -18.93 -9.79
CA HIS A 227 8.46 -18.95 -8.39
C HIS A 227 9.62 -18.94 -7.39
N ASN A 228 9.52 -18.10 -6.37
CA ASN A 228 10.52 -17.84 -5.34
C ASN A 228 11.88 -17.30 -5.86
N VAL A 229 11.92 -16.81 -7.10
CA VAL A 229 13.13 -16.27 -7.72
C VAL A 229 12.89 -14.86 -8.26
N ARG A 230 12.02 -14.71 -9.28
CA ARG A 230 11.75 -13.43 -9.93
C ARG A 230 10.61 -13.50 -10.95
N ILE A 231 10.16 -12.33 -11.38
CA ILE A 231 9.28 -12.15 -12.55
C ILE A 231 9.97 -11.22 -13.55
N ASP A 232 10.04 -11.66 -14.80
CA ASP A 232 10.64 -10.90 -15.90
C ASP A 232 9.54 -10.28 -16.76
N LEU A 233 9.54 -8.96 -16.88
CA LEU A 233 8.57 -8.19 -17.66
C LEU A 233 9.27 -7.45 -18.80
N VAL A 234 8.62 -7.39 -19.95
CA VAL A 234 9.04 -6.57 -21.10
C VAL A 234 7.98 -5.51 -21.41
N VAL A 235 8.38 -4.47 -22.11
CA VAL A 235 7.47 -3.40 -22.54
C VAL A 235 6.35 -3.97 -23.40
N ASN A 236 5.13 -3.52 -23.14
CA ASN A 236 4.00 -3.74 -24.00
C ASN A 236 3.95 -2.59 -25.03
N GLU A 237 4.43 -2.84 -26.24
CA GLU A 237 4.50 -1.82 -27.31
C GLU A 237 3.11 -1.31 -27.76
N ASP A 238 2.05 -2.08 -27.51
CA ASP A 238 0.68 -1.70 -27.84
C ASP A 238 0.04 -0.82 -26.76
N TYR A 239 0.71 -0.61 -25.63
CA TYR A 239 0.19 0.28 -24.59
C TYR A 239 0.38 1.74 -24.96
N ASP A 240 -0.72 2.48 -25.01
CA ASP A 240 -0.75 3.91 -25.33
C ASP A 240 -1.43 4.75 -24.24
N GLY A 241 -1.16 4.38 -22.97
CA GLY A 241 -1.64 5.09 -21.79
C GLY A 241 -0.60 6.04 -21.20
N PRO A 242 -0.94 6.72 -20.08
CA PRO A 242 -0.08 7.70 -19.43
C PRO A 242 1.17 7.08 -18.80
N ARG A 243 1.17 5.78 -18.50
CA ARG A 243 2.28 5.05 -17.87
C ARG A 243 3.23 4.40 -18.87
N LYS A 244 3.44 5.01 -20.04
CA LYS A 244 4.29 4.46 -21.11
C LYS A 244 5.74 4.31 -20.63
N PRO A 245 6.33 3.10 -20.67
CA PRO A 245 7.68 2.87 -20.15
C PRO A 245 8.76 3.66 -20.89
N LYS A 246 9.69 4.22 -20.11
CA LYS A 246 10.92 4.89 -20.60
C LYS A 246 12.14 3.97 -20.56
N ASN A 247 11.97 2.72 -20.18
CA ASN A 247 13.00 1.65 -20.11
C ASN A 247 12.61 0.47 -20.99
N GLY A 248 13.47 -0.55 -21.01
CA GLY A 248 13.30 -1.74 -21.86
C GLY A 248 12.51 -2.88 -21.21
N GLY A 249 12.18 -2.77 -19.92
CA GLY A 249 11.49 -3.81 -19.14
C GLY A 249 11.76 -3.69 -17.65
N LEU A 250 11.19 -4.63 -16.90
CA LEU A 250 11.28 -4.67 -15.44
C LEU A 250 11.51 -6.09 -14.96
N ASP A 251 12.58 -6.34 -14.21
CA ASP A 251 12.86 -7.58 -13.53
C ASP A 251 12.60 -7.41 -12.03
N ILE A 252 11.58 -8.08 -11.51
CA ILE A 252 11.21 -8.05 -10.09
C ILE A 252 11.87 -9.26 -9.41
N VAL A 253 12.93 -9.02 -8.65
CA VAL A 253 13.74 -10.05 -7.98
C VAL A 253 13.24 -10.28 -6.56
N PHE A 254 13.00 -11.54 -6.19
CA PHE A 254 12.49 -11.89 -4.87
C PHE A 254 13.62 -12.10 -3.88
N TYR A 255 13.60 -11.36 -2.79
CA TYR A 255 14.56 -11.45 -1.71
C TYR A 255 13.91 -12.00 -0.44
N ALA A 256 14.46 -13.09 0.08
CA ALA A 256 14.05 -13.62 1.38
C ALA A 256 14.59 -12.80 2.56
N ASN A 257 15.62 -11.97 2.31
CA ASN A 257 16.26 -11.11 3.30
C ASN A 257 16.48 -9.72 2.71
N PRO A 258 15.88 -8.66 3.28
CA PRO A 258 16.07 -7.27 2.84
C PRO A 258 17.53 -6.80 2.84
N ASP A 259 18.40 -7.30 3.75
CA ASP A 259 19.84 -6.97 3.77
C ASP A 259 20.55 -7.46 2.51
N GLY A 260 20.09 -8.57 1.93
CA GLY A 260 20.60 -9.08 0.66
C GLY A 260 20.29 -8.14 -0.50
N ALA A 261 19.05 -7.63 -0.56
CA ALA A 261 18.64 -6.64 -1.55
C ALA A 261 19.44 -5.33 -1.43
N TYR A 262 19.68 -4.87 -0.20
CA TYR A 262 20.50 -3.67 0.04
C TYR A 262 21.96 -3.88 -0.37
N THR A 263 22.53 -5.06 -0.11
CA THR A 263 23.88 -5.40 -0.56
C THR A 263 23.99 -5.40 -2.09
N ASP A 264 22.99 -5.96 -2.77
CA ASP A 264 22.92 -5.96 -4.24
C ASP A 264 22.75 -4.56 -4.82
N LEU A 265 21.97 -3.70 -4.16
CA LEU A 265 21.85 -2.29 -4.52
C LEU A 265 23.21 -1.58 -4.47
N LEU A 266 23.94 -1.72 -3.37
CA LEU A 266 25.28 -1.12 -3.19
C LEU A 266 26.30 -1.70 -4.17
N GLY A 267 26.14 -2.96 -4.56
CA GLY A 267 26.98 -3.64 -5.53
C GLY A 267 26.63 -3.36 -7.00
N GLY A 268 25.54 -2.62 -7.27
CA GLY A 268 25.05 -2.36 -8.63
C GLY A 268 24.41 -3.57 -9.31
N ASN A 269 24.00 -4.60 -8.55
CA ASN A 269 23.28 -5.78 -9.03
C ASN A 269 21.74 -5.61 -8.93
N LEU A 270 21.29 -4.59 -8.23
CA LEU A 270 19.89 -4.17 -8.12
C LEU A 270 19.82 -2.67 -8.42
N ASP A 271 18.90 -2.25 -9.28
CA ASP A 271 18.77 -0.85 -9.68
C ASP A 271 17.97 -0.02 -8.69
N VAL A 272 16.86 -0.56 -8.17
CA VAL A 272 15.97 0.14 -7.25
C VAL A 272 15.59 -0.77 -6.08
N LEU A 273 15.66 -0.21 -4.87
CA LEU A 273 15.21 -0.83 -3.63
C LEU A 273 14.11 0.04 -3.01
N ASP A 274 12.93 -0.51 -2.80
CA ASP A 274 11.78 0.26 -2.30
C ASP A 274 11.65 0.31 -0.78
N SER A 275 12.49 -0.43 -0.07
CA SER A 275 12.53 -0.38 1.39
C SER A 275 13.95 -0.65 1.92
N ILE A 276 14.53 0.37 2.55
CA ILE A 276 15.83 0.24 3.22
C ILE A 276 15.66 -0.64 4.47
N PRO A 277 16.46 -1.69 4.67
CA PRO A 277 16.37 -2.54 5.85
C PRO A 277 16.77 -1.79 7.12
N ASP A 278 16.21 -2.20 8.26
CA ASP A 278 16.45 -1.56 9.57
C ASP A 278 17.93 -1.47 9.93
N SER A 279 18.73 -2.47 9.54
CA SER A 279 20.19 -2.49 9.74
C SER A 279 20.94 -1.37 9.04
N ALA A 280 20.39 -0.83 7.95
CA ALA A 280 21.01 0.23 7.13
C ALA A 280 20.47 1.64 7.42
N LEU A 281 19.41 1.80 8.23
CA LEU A 281 18.73 3.08 8.45
C LEU A 281 19.67 4.20 8.95
N GLU A 282 20.74 3.88 9.65
CA GLU A 282 21.70 4.89 10.13
C GLU A 282 22.62 5.40 9.01
N ASN A 283 22.91 4.60 8.00
CA ASN A 283 23.99 4.86 7.04
C ASN A 283 23.53 5.03 5.58
N TYR A 284 22.33 4.57 5.22
CA TYR A 284 21.88 4.48 3.82
C TYR A 284 22.00 5.80 3.04
N LYS A 285 21.75 6.95 3.70
CA LYS A 285 21.87 8.27 3.05
C LYS A 285 23.31 8.57 2.62
N THR A 286 24.27 8.12 3.43
CA THR A 286 25.72 8.26 3.13
C THR A 286 26.15 7.22 2.11
N ASP A 287 25.74 5.97 2.30
CA ASP A 287 26.13 4.86 1.42
C ASP A 287 25.62 5.07 -0.02
N LEU A 288 24.43 5.65 -0.15
CA LEU A 288 23.80 5.92 -1.44
C LEU A 288 24.11 7.32 -2.01
N ASP A 289 24.88 8.16 -1.29
CA ASP A 289 25.29 9.49 -1.75
C ASP A 289 24.14 10.33 -2.34
N GLY A 290 23.02 10.42 -1.60
CA GLY A 290 21.82 11.17 -1.98
C GLY A 290 20.86 10.44 -2.93
N ARG A 291 21.19 9.24 -3.40
CA ARG A 291 20.30 8.40 -4.22
C ARG A 291 19.33 7.64 -3.32
N SER A 292 18.55 8.35 -2.54
CA SER A 292 17.57 7.77 -1.62
C SER A 292 16.40 8.72 -1.38
N VAL A 293 15.28 8.16 -0.97
CA VAL A 293 14.06 8.88 -0.58
C VAL A 293 13.72 8.57 0.87
N ASN A 294 13.16 9.55 1.57
CA ASN A 294 12.51 9.39 2.86
C ASN A 294 11.41 10.45 2.98
N GLN A 295 10.19 10.07 2.67
CA GLN A 295 9.02 10.96 2.66
C GLN A 295 7.78 10.19 3.11
N PRO A 296 6.74 10.86 3.69
CA PRO A 296 5.49 10.21 4.04
C PRO A 296 4.86 9.45 2.88
N ALA A 297 4.18 8.35 3.20
CA ALA A 297 3.36 7.57 2.29
C ALA A 297 1.95 7.41 2.87
N ALA A 298 1.01 6.92 2.07
CA ALA A 298 -0.36 6.70 2.52
C ALA A 298 -0.48 5.46 3.43
N ILE A 299 0.36 5.41 4.46
CA ILE A 299 0.41 4.32 5.44
C ILE A 299 0.30 4.93 6.83
N PHE A 300 -0.82 4.67 7.48
CA PHE A 300 -1.15 5.17 8.81
C PHE A 300 -0.98 4.07 9.85
N GLN A 301 -0.41 4.39 10.99
CA GLN A 301 -0.29 3.49 12.15
C GLN A 301 -0.93 4.09 13.37
N SER A 302 -1.67 3.26 14.11
CA SER A 302 -2.39 3.65 15.31
C SER A 302 -2.30 2.61 16.42
N LEU A 303 -2.68 3.03 17.61
CA LEU A 303 -2.96 2.19 18.76
C LEU A 303 -4.48 2.16 18.97
N THR A 304 -5.13 1.07 18.60
CA THR A 304 -6.58 0.91 18.80
C THR A 304 -6.88 0.52 20.25
N ILE A 305 -7.81 1.23 20.85
CA ILE A 305 -8.35 0.93 22.18
C ILE A 305 -9.82 0.51 21.99
N PRO A 306 -10.14 -0.79 22.09
CA PRO A 306 -11.45 -1.28 21.68
C PRO A 306 -12.54 -0.99 22.71
N GLU A 307 -13.80 -1.02 22.25
CA GLU A 307 -14.98 -0.75 23.09
C GLU A 307 -15.25 -1.82 24.16
N TRP A 308 -14.69 -3.02 24.03
CA TRP A 308 -14.81 -4.05 25.06
C TRP A 308 -13.80 -3.90 26.22
N LEU A 309 -12.85 -2.96 26.14
CA LEU A 309 -11.87 -2.75 27.22
C LEU A 309 -12.49 -1.96 28.38
N ASP A 310 -12.67 -2.61 29.54
CA ASP A 310 -13.30 -1.97 30.72
C ASP A 310 -12.58 -0.69 31.17
N GLY A 311 -13.35 0.37 31.34
CA GLY A 311 -12.88 1.71 31.71
C GLY A 311 -12.28 2.52 30.55
N PHE A 312 -12.40 2.01 29.31
CA PHE A 312 -11.93 2.69 28.09
C PHE A 312 -13.00 2.78 26.99
N GLN A 313 -14.26 2.53 27.31
CA GLN A 313 -15.36 2.76 26.37
C GLN A 313 -15.43 4.26 25.96
N THR A 314 -16.20 4.60 24.93
CA THR A 314 -16.40 5.99 24.50
C THR A 314 -17.42 6.76 25.36
N ASP A 315 -17.41 6.53 26.68
CA ASP A 315 -18.10 7.33 27.69
C ASP A 315 -17.16 8.38 28.32
N GLU A 316 -17.67 9.17 29.28
CA GLU A 316 -16.90 10.26 29.90
C GLU A 316 -15.60 9.76 30.56
N GLU A 317 -15.64 8.61 31.28
CA GLU A 317 -14.47 8.00 31.91
C GLU A 317 -13.45 7.58 30.84
N GLY A 318 -13.89 6.82 29.83
CA GLY A 318 -13.00 6.25 28.85
C GLY A 318 -12.39 7.29 27.90
N LYS A 319 -13.12 8.33 27.50
CA LYS A 319 -12.57 9.46 26.73
C LYS A 319 -11.41 10.13 27.47
N LEU A 320 -11.54 10.40 28.75
CA LEU A 320 -10.46 10.96 29.58
C LEU A 320 -9.25 10.03 29.64
N ARG A 321 -9.47 8.72 29.77
CA ARG A 321 -8.36 7.74 29.80
C ARG A 321 -7.65 7.63 28.46
N ARG A 322 -8.39 7.60 27.33
CA ARG A 322 -7.84 7.56 25.97
C ARG A 322 -6.99 8.79 25.70
N ALA A 323 -7.48 9.99 26.05
CA ALA A 323 -6.74 11.24 25.94
C ALA A 323 -5.47 11.23 26.81
N ALA A 324 -5.56 10.75 28.07
CA ALA A 324 -4.40 10.61 28.93
C ALA A 324 -3.31 9.67 28.36
N ILE A 325 -3.71 8.55 27.77
CA ILE A 325 -2.78 7.65 27.05
C ILE A 325 -2.15 8.39 25.88
N SER A 326 -2.93 9.12 25.08
CA SER A 326 -2.41 9.84 23.91
C SER A 326 -1.39 10.91 24.29
N HIS A 327 -1.69 11.77 25.27
CA HIS A 327 -0.76 12.80 25.76
C HIS A 327 0.49 12.22 26.46
N SER A 328 0.48 10.95 26.86
CA SER A 328 1.65 10.29 27.44
C SER A 328 2.64 9.74 26.39
N ILE A 329 2.31 9.77 25.09
CA ILE A 329 3.12 9.22 24.01
C ILE A 329 3.96 10.32 23.35
N ASN A 330 5.29 10.28 23.53
CA ASN A 330 6.21 11.19 22.83
C ASN A 330 6.52 10.67 21.42
N ARG A 331 5.66 11.04 20.46
CA ARG A 331 5.73 10.59 19.07
C ARG A 331 7.03 11.01 18.40
N ASP A 332 7.47 12.27 18.60
CA ASP A 332 8.71 12.79 18.02
C ASP A 332 9.93 11.97 18.48
N GLN A 333 10.02 11.72 19.79
CA GLN A 333 11.13 10.93 20.34
C GLN A 333 11.13 9.50 19.79
N ILE A 334 9.96 8.87 19.63
CA ILE A 334 9.87 7.50 19.11
C ILE A 334 10.24 7.45 17.64
N THR A 335 9.74 8.38 16.83
CA THR A 335 10.07 8.44 15.40
C THR A 335 11.54 8.72 15.15
N ASP A 336 12.17 9.56 15.96
CA ASP A 336 13.60 9.85 15.85
C ASP A 336 14.49 8.71 16.34
N VAL A 337 14.18 8.16 17.52
CA VAL A 337 15.10 7.21 18.19
C VAL A 337 14.91 5.79 17.67
N ILE A 338 13.67 5.34 17.54
CA ILE A 338 13.36 3.96 17.12
C ILE A 338 13.38 3.84 15.59
N PHE A 339 12.72 4.77 14.90
CA PHE A 339 12.57 4.70 13.45
C PHE A 339 13.60 5.54 12.67
N LYS A 340 14.54 6.20 13.35
CA LYS A 340 15.60 6.98 12.70
C LYS A 340 15.07 8.01 11.69
N GLY A 341 13.90 8.59 11.96
CA GLY A 341 13.24 9.56 11.08
C GLY A 341 12.56 8.95 9.83
N THR A 342 12.36 7.63 9.79
CA THR A 342 11.62 6.97 8.70
C THR A 342 10.12 6.84 8.99
N ARG A 343 9.63 7.60 9.95
CA ARG A 343 8.21 7.77 10.28
C ARG A 343 7.97 9.24 10.59
N THR A 344 6.80 9.73 10.22
CA THR A 344 6.35 11.10 10.49
C THR A 344 5.27 11.06 11.57
N PRO A 345 5.39 11.82 12.69
CA PRO A 345 4.34 11.88 13.70
C PRO A 345 2.98 12.22 13.12
N ALA A 346 1.95 11.48 13.49
CA ALA A 346 0.61 11.69 12.97
C ALA A 346 0.00 13.01 13.50
N LYS A 347 -0.77 13.67 12.63
CA LYS A 347 -1.55 14.88 12.92
C LYS A 347 -3.04 14.71 12.66
N ASP A 348 -3.42 13.66 11.91
CA ASP A 348 -4.80 13.26 11.66
C ASP A 348 -4.93 11.73 11.52
N PHE A 349 -6.14 11.24 11.24
CA PHE A 349 -6.45 9.82 11.07
C PHE A 349 -6.21 9.30 9.65
N THR A 350 -5.58 10.09 8.77
CA THR A 350 -5.36 9.73 7.36
C THR A 350 -3.86 9.74 7.01
N SER A 351 -3.42 10.51 6.02
CA SER A 351 -2.01 10.66 5.67
C SER A 351 -1.75 11.97 4.92
N PRO A 352 -0.59 12.64 5.13
CA PRO A 352 -0.27 13.90 4.49
C PRO A 352 -0.11 13.85 2.95
N VAL A 353 -0.09 12.67 2.36
CA VAL A 353 -0.04 12.49 0.90
C VAL A 353 -1.43 12.31 0.28
N ILE A 354 -2.49 12.39 1.08
CA ILE A 354 -3.87 12.28 0.62
C ILE A 354 -4.47 13.68 0.46
N ASP A 355 -5.12 13.92 -0.66
CA ASP A 355 -5.81 15.19 -0.90
C ASP A 355 -6.88 15.45 0.17
N GLY A 356 -6.94 16.69 0.65
CA GLY A 356 -7.81 17.08 1.75
C GLY A 356 -7.26 16.82 3.16
N TRP A 357 -6.06 16.24 3.31
CA TRP A 357 -5.40 16.10 4.60
C TRP A 357 -5.20 17.46 5.31
N SER A 358 -5.23 17.45 6.64
CA SER A 358 -5.00 18.65 7.44
C SER A 358 -4.21 18.34 8.72
N ASP A 359 -3.23 19.18 9.02
CA ASP A 359 -2.47 19.17 10.28
C ASP A 359 -3.14 19.93 11.42
N SER A 360 -4.33 20.50 11.17
CA SER A 360 -5.04 21.39 12.06
C SER A 360 -6.53 21.04 12.22
N VAL A 361 -6.87 19.75 12.17
CA VAL A 361 -8.22 19.26 12.46
C VAL A 361 -8.56 19.59 13.93
N PRO A 362 -9.74 20.19 14.23
CA PRO A 362 -10.12 20.49 15.60
C PRO A 362 -10.05 19.28 16.53
N GLY A 363 -9.38 19.44 17.66
CA GLY A 363 -9.17 18.38 18.65
C GLY A 363 -7.87 17.56 18.45
N ASN A 364 -7.11 17.81 17.39
CA ASN A 364 -5.87 17.05 17.14
C ASN A 364 -4.72 17.39 18.11
N ASP A 365 -4.85 18.44 18.91
CA ASP A 365 -3.97 18.74 20.03
C ASP A 365 -3.90 17.61 21.08
N VAL A 366 -4.88 16.72 21.10
CA VAL A 366 -4.85 15.49 21.91
C VAL A 366 -3.67 14.57 21.54
N LEU A 367 -3.04 14.78 20.38
CA LEU A 367 -1.84 14.06 19.95
C LEU A 367 -0.53 14.64 20.48
N ASP A 368 -0.56 15.84 21.04
CA ASP A 368 0.63 16.48 21.56
C ASP A 368 1.10 15.81 22.86
N TYR A 369 2.43 15.65 23.01
CA TYR A 369 3.00 15.09 24.22
C TYR A 369 2.93 16.09 25.37
N ASP A 370 2.05 15.83 26.31
CA ASP A 370 1.88 16.63 27.54
C ASP A 370 1.72 15.72 28.77
N PRO A 371 2.81 15.36 29.45
CA PRO A 371 2.77 14.45 30.59
C PRO A 371 2.05 15.00 31.81
N GLU A 372 1.93 16.32 31.94
CA GLU A 372 1.20 16.93 33.07
C GLU A 372 -0.32 16.88 32.81
N LEU A 373 -0.76 17.24 31.61
CA LEU A 373 -2.15 17.12 31.19
C LEU A 373 -2.60 15.63 31.21
N ALA A 374 -1.72 14.72 30.75
CA ALA A 374 -2.01 13.28 30.80
C ALA A 374 -2.35 12.81 32.21
N LYS A 375 -1.58 13.22 33.23
CA LYS A 375 -1.86 12.89 34.63
C LYS A 375 -3.17 13.51 35.11
N GLU A 376 -3.40 14.77 34.79
CA GLU A 376 -4.64 15.47 35.17
C GLU A 376 -5.88 14.74 34.63
N LEU A 377 -5.89 14.40 33.34
CA LEU A 377 -6.98 13.66 32.70
C LEU A 377 -7.15 12.25 33.31
N TRP A 378 -6.05 11.58 33.61
CA TRP A 378 -6.08 10.27 34.27
C TRP A 378 -6.68 10.34 35.69
N ASP A 379 -6.35 11.39 36.45
CA ASP A 379 -6.89 11.63 37.78
C ASP A 379 -8.38 12.02 37.73
N GLN A 380 -8.80 12.80 36.73
CA GLN A 380 -10.22 13.10 36.47
C GLN A 380 -11.00 11.82 36.18
N ALA A 381 -10.50 10.93 35.32
CA ALA A 381 -11.12 9.64 35.04
C ALA A 381 -11.21 8.77 36.31
N ASN A 382 -10.15 8.75 37.14
CA ASN A 382 -10.14 8.02 38.41
C ASN A 382 -11.11 8.60 39.45
N ALA A 383 -11.48 9.88 39.35
CA ALA A 383 -12.50 10.49 40.19
C ALA A 383 -13.92 10.01 39.81
N ILE A 384 -14.15 9.69 38.54
CA ILE A 384 -15.40 9.06 38.07
C ILE A 384 -15.43 7.59 38.55
N LYS A 385 -14.41 6.81 38.15
CA LYS A 385 -14.24 5.40 38.57
C LYS A 385 -12.75 5.08 38.68
N PRO A 386 -12.27 4.61 39.87
CA PRO A 386 -10.87 4.22 40.01
C PRO A 386 -10.47 3.13 39.02
N TYR A 387 -9.30 3.29 38.36
CA TYR A 387 -8.78 2.28 37.46
C TYR A 387 -8.50 0.98 38.19
N SER A 388 -9.17 -0.09 37.81
CA SER A 388 -9.07 -1.41 38.43
C SER A 388 -8.21 -2.40 37.64
N GLY A 389 -7.71 -2.02 36.46
CA GLY A 389 -6.84 -2.86 35.64
C GLY A 389 -5.51 -3.14 36.34
N LYS A 390 -5.02 -4.38 36.22
CA LYS A 390 -3.69 -4.75 36.73
C LYS A 390 -2.58 -4.22 35.86
N GLU A 391 -2.82 -4.20 34.57
CA GLU A 391 -1.91 -3.73 33.55
C GLU A 391 -2.69 -3.26 32.32
N PHE A 392 -2.12 -2.33 31.57
CA PHE A 392 -2.59 -1.92 30.24
C PHE A 392 -1.73 -2.64 29.20
N THR A 393 -2.32 -3.55 28.43
CA THR A 393 -1.54 -4.33 27.45
C THR A 393 -1.71 -3.80 26.04
N ILE A 394 -0.62 -3.80 25.27
CA ILE A 394 -0.61 -3.47 23.84
C ILE A 394 -0.24 -4.74 23.08
N SER A 395 -1.22 -5.33 22.42
CA SER A 395 -1.05 -6.57 21.67
C SER A 395 -0.47 -6.30 20.27
N TYR A 396 0.47 -7.16 19.84
CA TYR A 396 1.12 -7.07 18.53
C TYR A 396 1.63 -8.43 18.05
N ASN A 397 1.88 -8.60 16.75
CA ASN A 397 2.53 -9.78 16.18
C ASN A 397 4.06 -9.65 16.24
N ALA A 398 4.74 -10.69 16.68
CA ALA A 398 6.19 -10.69 16.89
C ALA A 398 7.00 -10.94 15.61
N ASP A 399 6.36 -11.43 14.55
CA ASP A 399 6.95 -11.58 13.22
C ASP A 399 7.06 -10.27 12.42
N GLY A 400 6.49 -9.15 12.96
CA GLY A 400 6.62 -7.81 12.42
C GLY A 400 7.53 -6.91 13.29
N PRO A 401 7.96 -5.74 12.77
CA PRO A 401 8.89 -4.82 13.46
C PRO A 401 8.16 -3.97 14.53
N HIS A 402 7.42 -4.61 15.45
CA HIS A 402 6.54 -3.89 16.38
C HIS A 402 7.08 -3.77 17.79
N GLN A 403 7.92 -4.72 18.26
CA GLN A 403 8.34 -4.81 19.64
C GLN A 403 8.98 -3.50 20.16
N ALA A 404 9.94 -2.95 19.44
CA ALA A 404 10.71 -1.79 19.91
C ALA A 404 9.82 -0.57 20.18
N TRP A 405 8.91 -0.25 19.27
CA TRP A 405 8.03 0.90 19.46
C TRP A 405 6.91 0.62 20.48
N VAL A 406 6.38 -0.61 20.55
CA VAL A 406 5.39 -0.99 21.57
C VAL A 406 6.00 -0.87 22.97
N ASP A 407 7.25 -1.33 23.15
CA ASP A 407 7.98 -1.17 24.40
C ASP A 407 8.20 0.30 24.75
N ALA A 408 8.55 1.15 23.75
CA ALA A 408 8.73 2.59 23.95
C ALA A 408 7.43 3.28 24.37
N VAL A 409 6.31 2.99 23.70
CA VAL A 409 4.97 3.50 24.05
C VAL A 409 4.58 3.03 25.45
N SER A 410 4.70 1.73 25.74
CA SER A 410 4.37 1.14 27.05
C SER A 410 5.18 1.77 28.19
N ASN A 411 6.48 1.99 27.96
CA ASN A 411 7.36 2.66 28.92
C ASN A 411 6.96 4.11 29.15
N SER A 412 6.58 4.85 28.09
CA SER A 412 6.14 6.24 28.21
C SER A 412 4.85 6.33 29.03
N VAL A 413 3.84 5.53 28.68
CA VAL A 413 2.57 5.43 29.42
C VAL A 413 2.82 5.07 30.88
N SER A 414 3.62 4.04 31.16
CA SER A 414 3.93 3.63 32.52
C SER A 414 4.61 4.73 33.34
N LYS A 415 5.56 5.44 32.73
CA LYS A 415 6.32 6.52 33.39
C LYS A 415 5.43 7.72 33.69
N VAL A 416 4.56 8.10 32.76
CA VAL A 416 3.72 9.30 32.88
C VAL A 416 2.54 9.04 33.81
N LEU A 417 1.79 7.97 33.62
CA LEU A 417 0.55 7.70 34.35
C LEU A 417 0.72 6.89 35.64
N GLY A 418 1.92 6.34 35.87
CA GLY A 418 2.18 5.51 37.06
C GLY A 418 1.47 4.16 37.07
N ILE A 419 1.00 3.70 35.90
CA ILE A 419 0.36 2.39 35.72
C ILE A 419 1.35 1.39 35.10
N LYS A 420 1.04 0.10 35.20
CA LYS A 420 1.82 -0.90 34.47
C LYS A 420 1.29 -1.02 33.04
N ALA A 421 2.04 -0.52 32.05
CA ALA A 421 1.77 -0.76 30.64
C ALA A 421 2.83 -1.69 30.04
N VAL A 422 2.43 -2.67 29.22
CA VAL A 422 3.33 -3.70 28.67
C VAL A 422 2.91 -4.13 27.26
N GLY A 423 3.89 -4.47 26.43
CA GLY A 423 3.64 -5.16 25.16
C GLY A 423 3.26 -6.63 25.39
N LYS A 424 2.32 -7.13 24.58
CA LYS A 424 1.88 -8.52 24.56
C LYS A 424 2.09 -9.11 23.16
N PRO A 425 3.22 -9.81 22.92
CA PRO A 425 3.50 -10.40 21.62
C PRO A 425 2.64 -11.64 21.36
N PHE A 426 2.19 -11.78 20.11
CA PHE A 426 1.67 -13.02 19.53
C PHE A 426 2.71 -13.58 18.55
N PRO A 427 2.83 -14.92 18.41
CA PRO A 427 3.93 -15.52 17.64
C PRO A 427 4.00 -15.02 16.18
N ASP A 428 2.86 -14.85 15.55
CA ASP A 428 2.70 -14.46 14.15
C ASP A 428 1.42 -13.62 13.94
N PHE A 429 1.30 -13.04 12.74
CA PHE A 429 0.19 -12.16 12.39
C PHE A 429 -1.16 -12.89 12.41
N ALA A 430 -1.23 -14.13 11.92
CA ALA A 430 -2.48 -14.90 11.87
C ALA A 430 -3.03 -15.20 13.27
N THR A 431 -2.15 -15.63 14.20
CA THR A 431 -2.51 -15.85 15.61
C THR A 431 -2.95 -14.56 16.30
N TYR A 432 -2.29 -13.44 15.98
CA TYR A 432 -2.68 -12.12 16.47
C TYR A 432 -4.07 -11.72 15.97
N LEU A 433 -4.37 -11.88 14.68
CA LEU A 433 -5.68 -11.58 14.10
C LEU A 433 -6.79 -12.43 14.73
N ASP A 434 -6.57 -13.76 14.89
CA ASP A 434 -7.54 -14.63 15.56
C ASP A 434 -7.86 -14.17 16.98
N ALA A 435 -6.84 -13.76 17.74
CA ALA A 435 -7.05 -13.25 19.10
C ALA A 435 -7.79 -11.90 19.10
N ARG A 436 -7.50 -11.00 18.16
CA ARG A 436 -8.16 -9.71 18.01
C ARG A 436 -9.64 -9.89 17.63
N ASP A 437 -9.90 -10.69 16.60
CA ASP A 437 -11.25 -10.90 16.06
C ASP A 437 -12.17 -11.65 17.03
N ASN A 438 -11.59 -12.40 17.96
CA ASN A 438 -12.29 -13.03 19.08
C ASN A 438 -12.30 -12.19 20.38
N GLU A 439 -11.94 -10.89 20.31
CA GLU A 439 -11.96 -9.94 21.44
C GLU A 439 -11.12 -10.40 22.66
N LYS A 440 -10.00 -11.12 22.41
CA LYS A 440 -9.08 -11.65 23.42
C LYS A 440 -7.85 -10.78 23.65
N VAL A 441 -7.87 -9.56 23.13
CA VAL A 441 -6.84 -8.55 23.28
C VAL A 441 -7.40 -7.33 24.02
N ASP A 442 -6.51 -6.61 24.73
CA ASP A 442 -6.83 -5.29 25.27
C ASP A 442 -6.60 -4.24 24.16
N ALA A 443 -5.78 -3.20 24.41
CA ALA A 443 -5.35 -2.33 23.32
C ALA A 443 -4.42 -3.09 22.36
N PHE A 444 -4.40 -2.68 21.10
CA PHE A 444 -3.63 -3.39 20.09
C PHE A 444 -3.08 -2.48 18.99
N ARG A 445 -1.96 -2.89 18.40
CA ARG A 445 -1.41 -2.21 17.25
C ARG A 445 -2.37 -2.31 16.07
N SER A 446 -2.54 -1.23 15.33
CA SER A 446 -3.31 -1.21 14.10
C SER A 446 -2.57 -0.38 13.04
N GLY A 447 -2.94 -0.55 11.80
CA GLY A 447 -2.40 0.21 10.68
C GLY A 447 -3.25 0.03 9.44
N TRP A 448 -3.16 1.00 8.54
CA TRP A 448 -3.84 1.00 7.27
C TRP A 448 -2.92 1.53 6.17
N GLN A 449 -2.82 0.80 5.09
CA GLN A 449 -2.28 1.31 3.83
C GLN A 449 -3.46 1.62 2.92
N ALA A 450 -3.49 2.81 2.37
CA ALA A 450 -4.61 3.23 1.54
C ALA A 450 -4.70 2.40 0.25
N ASP A 451 -5.93 1.96 -0.07
CA ASP A 451 -6.26 1.29 -1.32
C ASP A 451 -6.37 2.29 -2.49
N TYR A 452 -6.83 3.51 -2.18
CA TYR A 452 -6.92 4.64 -3.09
C TYR A 452 -6.70 5.95 -2.33
N PRO A 453 -6.23 7.02 -3.01
CA PRO A 453 -5.83 8.27 -2.35
C PRO A 453 -7.03 9.15 -1.97
N GLY A 454 -7.83 8.73 -1.01
CA GLY A 454 -9.00 9.47 -0.52
C GLY A 454 -9.15 9.40 1.00
N LEU A 455 -9.62 10.50 1.64
CA LEU A 455 -9.84 10.55 3.09
C LEU A 455 -10.79 9.46 3.58
N TYR A 456 -11.86 9.19 2.81
CA TYR A 456 -12.85 8.17 3.18
C TYR A 456 -12.25 6.77 3.31
N ASN A 457 -11.18 6.44 2.54
CA ASN A 457 -10.52 5.13 2.62
C ASN A 457 -9.93 4.83 4.01
N PHE A 458 -9.58 5.86 4.77
CA PHE A 458 -9.12 5.73 6.15
C PHE A 458 -10.26 5.79 7.16
N LEU A 459 -11.32 6.53 6.87
CA LEU A 459 -12.36 6.84 7.85
C LEU A 459 -13.50 5.82 7.82
N GLY A 460 -14.04 5.52 6.64
CA GLY A 460 -15.17 4.61 6.46
C GLY A 460 -14.84 3.18 6.90
N PRO A 461 -13.88 2.50 6.28
CA PRO A 461 -13.55 1.11 6.59
C PRO A 461 -13.12 0.88 8.04
N LEU A 462 -12.42 1.85 8.67
CA LEU A 462 -11.81 1.67 9.99
C LEU A 462 -12.71 2.08 11.16
N TYR A 463 -13.64 3.03 10.96
CA TYR A 463 -14.36 3.63 12.09
C TYR A 463 -15.88 3.70 11.91
N ALA A 464 -16.44 3.53 10.70
CA ALA A 464 -17.90 3.48 10.54
C ALA A 464 -18.52 2.31 11.30
N THR A 465 -19.70 2.53 11.88
CA THR A 465 -20.40 1.49 12.64
C THR A 465 -20.61 0.23 11.78
N GLY A 466 -20.08 -0.90 12.24
CA GLY A 466 -20.21 -2.19 11.56
C GLY A 466 -19.33 -2.38 10.32
N ALA A 467 -18.42 -1.43 10.02
CA ALA A 467 -17.49 -1.58 8.92
C ALA A 467 -16.51 -2.75 9.13
N GLY A 468 -16.07 -3.36 8.02
CA GLY A 468 -15.31 -4.62 8.03
C GLY A 468 -13.97 -4.56 8.74
N SER A 469 -13.31 -3.39 8.72
CA SER A 469 -12.02 -3.15 9.40
C SER A 469 -12.14 -2.30 10.66
N ASN A 470 -13.37 -2.08 11.15
CA ASN A 470 -13.61 -1.46 12.46
C ASN A 470 -13.38 -2.48 13.58
N ASP A 471 -12.11 -2.83 13.75
CA ASP A 471 -11.69 -3.89 14.67
C ASP A 471 -11.93 -3.55 16.14
N GLY A 472 -11.95 -2.26 16.49
CA GLY A 472 -12.23 -1.75 17.83
C GLY A 472 -13.71 -1.70 18.22
N LYS A 473 -14.62 -2.00 17.27
CA LYS A 473 -16.08 -1.94 17.43
C LYS A 473 -16.60 -0.55 17.82
N TYR A 474 -15.92 0.49 17.39
CA TYR A 474 -16.38 1.87 17.56
C TYR A 474 -17.75 2.10 16.90
N SER A 475 -18.59 2.91 17.52
CA SER A 475 -19.92 3.25 17.00
C SER A 475 -20.32 4.63 17.51
N ASP A 476 -20.39 5.61 16.63
CA ASP A 476 -20.90 6.95 16.92
C ASP A 476 -21.79 7.44 15.78
N LYS A 477 -23.02 7.81 16.13
CA LYS A 477 -24.01 8.24 15.13
C LYS A 477 -23.64 9.56 14.44
N LYS A 478 -23.01 10.51 15.14
CA LYS A 478 -22.61 11.80 14.55
C LYS A 478 -21.50 11.58 13.53
N PHE A 479 -20.55 10.69 13.85
CA PHE A 479 -19.51 10.29 12.92
C PHE A 479 -20.10 9.63 11.66
N ASP A 480 -20.98 8.64 11.83
CA ASP A 480 -21.63 7.94 10.69
C ASP A 480 -22.45 8.91 9.82
N ASP A 481 -23.19 9.84 10.45
CA ASP A 481 -23.97 10.85 9.72
C ASP A 481 -23.06 11.78 8.89
N LEU A 482 -21.90 12.18 9.44
CA LEU A 482 -20.91 13.01 8.74
C LEU A 482 -20.24 12.25 7.59
N LEU A 483 -19.90 10.97 7.79
CA LEU A 483 -19.41 10.13 6.70
C LEU A 483 -20.42 10.03 5.56
N ALA A 484 -21.68 9.69 5.89
CA ALA A 484 -22.75 9.57 4.90
C ALA A 484 -23.03 10.90 4.17
N LYS A 485 -22.95 12.03 4.88
CA LYS A 485 -23.04 13.36 4.28
C LYS A 485 -21.86 13.61 3.34
N GLY A 486 -20.61 13.41 3.80
CA GLY A 486 -19.42 13.66 3.00
C GLY A 486 -19.42 12.89 1.69
N ILE A 487 -19.67 11.56 1.71
CA ILE A 487 -19.71 10.76 0.48
C ILE A 487 -20.92 11.04 -0.43
N SER A 488 -21.90 11.82 0.04
CA SER A 488 -23.02 12.31 -0.79
C SER A 488 -22.68 13.59 -1.53
N GLU A 489 -21.66 14.32 -1.13
CA GLU A 489 -21.26 15.59 -1.71
C GLU A 489 -20.43 15.35 -2.99
N THR A 490 -20.88 15.87 -4.12
CA THR A 490 -20.20 15.74 -5.41
C THR A 490 -19.06 16.75 -5.60
N ASP A 491 -19.09 17.85 -4.85
CA ASP A 491 -18.00 18.82 -4.78
C ASP A 491 -16.90 18.27 -3.87
N GLU A 492 -15.68 18.14 -4.38
CA GLU A 492 -14.57 17.53 -3.68
C GLU A 492 -14.13 18.32 -2.43
N ALA A 493 -14.12 19.65 -2.52
CA ALA A 493 -13.73 20.50 -1.40
C ALA A 493 -14.79 20.44 -0.27
N ALA A 494 -16.08 20.40 -0.62
CA ALA A 494 -17.15 20.22 0.35
C ALA A 494 -17.06 18.83 1.00
N ARG A 495 -16.87 17.77 0.21
CA ARG A 495 -16.65 16.40 0.70
C ARG A 495 -15.48 16.33 1.68
N ASN A 496 -14.31 16.84 1.30
CA ASN A 496 -13.13 16.81 2.14
C ASN A 496 -13.34 17.61 3.44
N SER A 497 -14.01 18.79 3.36
CA SER A 497 -14.36 19.58 4.55
C SER A 497 -15.27 18.80 5.53
N THR A 498 -16.28 18.10 5.02
CA THR A 498 -17.18 17.28 5.85
C THR A 498 -16.46 16.07 6.46
N LEU A 499 -15.55 15.43 5.71
CA LEU A 499 -14.74 14.32 6.23
C LEU A 499 -13.72 14.77 7.28
N LEU A 500 -13.17 16.00 7.18
CA LEU A 500 -12.36 16.59 8.25
C LEU A 500 -13.21 16.90 9.51
N GLU A 501 -14.46 17.35 9.33
CA GLU A 501 -15.39 17.50 10.46
C GLU A 501 -15.66 16.14 11.14
N ALA A 502 -15.79 15.05 10.37
CA ALA A 502 -15.93 13.70 10.93
C ALA A 502 -14.71 13.31 11.77
N GLN A 503 -13.49 13.65 11.36
CA GLN A 503 -12.29 13.39 12.16
C GLN A 503 -12.27 14.11 13.50
N SER A 504 -12.92 15.27 13.63
CA SER A 504 -13.04 15.96 14.92
C SER A 504 -13.80 15.12 15.95
N VAL A 505 -14.78 14.31 15.52
CA VAL A 505 -15.48 13.35 16.41
C VAL A 505 -14.52 12.25 16.85
N LEU A 506 -13.68 11.75 15.94
CA LEU A 506 -12.67 10.74 16.30
C LEU A 506 -11.62 11.27 17.28
N PHE A 507 -11.25 12.56 17.20
CA PHE A 507 -10.34 13.17 18.17
C PHE A 507 -10.98 13.36 19.55
N GLU A 508 -12.28 13.56 19.62
CA GLU A 508 -13.02 13.61 20.89
C GLU A 508 -13.09 12.22 21.54
N ASP A 509 -13.31 11.17 20.74
CA ASP A 509 -13.58 9.82 21.23
C ASP A 509 -12.31 8.92 21.29
N LEU A 510 -11.32 9.16 20.45
CA LEU A 510 -10.08 8.39 20.28
C LEU A 510 -10.31 6.87 20.24
N PRO A 511 -11.15 6.34 19.32
CA PRO A 511 -11.30 4.88 19.16
C PRO A 511 -9.99 4.20 18.81
N ALA A 512 -9.11 4.91 18.14
CA ALA A 512 -7.70 4.62 17.97
C ALA A 512 -6.88 5.90 18.20
N ILE A 513 -5.68 5.75 18.70
CA ILE A 513 -4.74 6.85 18.90
C ILE A 513 -3.80 6.90 17.70
N PRO A 514 -3.87 7.93 16.83
CA PRO A 514 -2.90 8.16 15.77
C PRO A 514 -1.47 8.20 16.32
N LEU A 515 -0.57 7.41 15.73
CA LEU A 515 0.83 7.36 16.15
C LEU A 515 1.73 8.07 15.15
N TRP A 516 1.86 7.54 13.95
CA TRP A 516 2.69 8.08 12.87
C TRP A 516 2.25 7.57 11.50
N TYR A 517 2.74 8.26 10.48
CA TYR A 517 2.70 7.79 9.10
C TYR A 517 4.01 7.08 8.78
N SER A 518 3.93 5.96 8.06
CA SER A 518 5.13 5.33 7.52
C SER A 518 5.65 6.16 6.35
N ASN A 519 6.96 6.35 6.30
CA ASN A 519 7.58 6.93 5.13
C ASN A 519 7.96 5.84 4.12
N VAL A 520 7.89 6.15 2.82
CA VAL A 520 8.71 5.42 1.87
C VAL A 520 10.17 5.76 2.16
N ASN A 521 11.01 4.76 2.30
CA ASN A 521 12.46 4.89 2.50
C ASN A 521 13.17 3.94 1.55
N GLY A 522 13.34 4.37 0.32
CA GLY A 522 13.96 3.62 -0.76
C GLY A 522 15.28 4.20 -1.23
N GLY A 523 15.91 3.51 -2.16
CA GLY A 523 17.17 3.97 -2.76
C GLY A 523 17.40 3.36 -4.14
N TRP A 524 18.41 3.89 -4.86
CA TRP A 524 18.74 3.41 -6.19
C TRP A 524 20.25 3.40 -6.46
N ALA A 525 20.67 2.55 -7.40
CA ALA A 525 22.05 2.37 -7.80
C ALA A 525 22.60 3.59 -8.57
N ASP A 526 23.91 3.67 -8.68
CA ASP A 526 24.55 4.68 -9.51
C ASP A 526 24.18 4.50 -10.99
N GLY A 527 23.98 5.61 -11.69
CA GLY A 527 23.56 5.62 -13.08
C GLY A 527 22.03 5.53 -13.28
N VAL A 528 21.27 5.06 -12.31
CA VAL A 528 19.79 5.02 -12.36
C VAL A 528 19.22 6.41 -12.15
N LYS A 529 18.24 6.79 -12.99
CA LYS A 529 17.67 8.15 -13.06
C LYS A 529 16.15 8.11 -13.02
N ASN A 530 15.54 9.27 -12.77
CA ASN A 530 14.08 9.46 -12.77
C ASN A 530 13.35 8.52 -11.80
N VAL A 531 14.00 8.21 -10.67
CA VAL A 531 13.38 7.39 -9.62
C VAL A 531 12.47 8.27 -8.79
N GLU A 532 11.19 8.00 -8.88
CA GLU A 532 10.14 8.64 -8.12
C GLU A 532 9.27 7.57 -7.46
N PHE A 533 8.86 7.81 -6.23
CA PHE A 533 8.00 6.89 -5.48
C PHE A 533 6.60 7.48 -5.37
N GLY A 534 5.61 6.66 -5.62
CA GLY A 534 4.22 7.04 -5.51
C GLY A 534 3.75 7.23 -4.06
N TRP A 535 2.60 7.85 -3.93
CA TRP A 535 1.86 8.02 -2.67
C TRP A 535 1.69 6.71 -1.86
N ASN A 536 1.64 5.57 -2.56
CA ASN A 536 1.48 4.21 -2.02
C ASN A 536 2.82 3.50 -1.74
N SER A 537 3.95 4.20 -1.78
CA SER A 537 5.31 3.68 -1.59
C SER A 537 5.85 2.82 -2.75
N VAL A 538 5.15 2.70 -3.86
CA VAL A 538 5.61 1.93 -5.02
C VAL A 538 6.37 2.86 -5.97
N PRO A 539 7.56 2.46 -6.47
CA PRO A 539 8.27 3.24 -7.49
C PRO A 539 7.46 3.32 -8.78
N LEU A 540 7.52 4.48 -9.44
CA LEU A 540 6.94 4.66 -10.77
C LEU A 540 7.87 4.01 -11.82
N TYR A 541 7.85 2.68 -11.89
CA TYR A 541 8.80 1.90 -12.67
C TYR A 541 8.90 2.33 -14.13
N TYR A 542 7.81 2.78 -14.72
CA TYR A 542 7.75 3.23 -16.11
C TYR A 542 8.53 4.53 -16.38
N GLU A 543 8.81 5.33 -15.35
CA GLU A 543 9.61 6.55 -15.47
C GLU A 543 11.12 6.29 -15.37
N ILE A 544 11.54 5.21 -14.72
CA ILE A 544 12.94 4.93 -14.37
C ILE A 544 13.76 4.59 -15.60
N THR A 545 14.96 5.17 -15.68
CA THR A 545 15.93 4.93 -16.77
C THR A 545 17.33 4.72 -16.20
N LYS A 546 18.22 4.09 -16.97
CA LYS A 546 19.66 4.00 -16.68
C LYS A 546 20.51 4.09 -17.94
#